data_e2aa654016add4c59d0e3205d8ff83cb
#
_entry.id   e2aa654016add4c59d0e3205d8ff83cb
#
_cell.length_a   1.000
_cell.length_b   1.000
_cell.length_c   1.000
_cell.angle_alpha   90.00
_cell.angle_beta   90.00
_cell.angle_gamma   90.00
#
_symmetry.space_group_name_H-M   'P 1'
#
loop_
_entity.id
_entity.type
_entity.pdbx_description
1 polymer ?
#
loop_
_entity_poly.entity_id
_entity_poly.type
_entity_poly.pdbx_seq_one_letter_code
_entity_poly.pdbx_strand_id
1 'polypeptide(L)'
;MRSHRHLDQVGPLTSPHFRLVLLAASLLVTTGSAQNEDPLAARSKGASSAPVTVYEMADFQCPACRLFSVTVLPILEREYVQTGKVRWVFINLPLTSLHPNAIAAAEVAMCAARQGRFWPTHDALYQQQDDWAKLAKPRTALVRIAQRAGVDRAKLLACLRDGSVRKEIELDAQRASRSGAHATPSFYIEGGLLQGAPYTPDPMRHVLDSVYAVRTRASQ
;
A
#
# COMPACT_ATOMS: atom_id res chain seq x y z
N MET A 1 3.51 11.42 -102.60
CA MET A 1 3.88 12.80 -103.00
C MET A 1 4.13 13.57 -101.70
N ARG A 2 5.35 14.01 -101.56
CA ARG A 2 5.90 15.27 -101.02
C ARG A 2 5.25 15.74 -99.67
N SER A 3 5.90 16.13 -98.63
CA SER A 3 7.28 16.65 -98.44
C SER A 3 7.23 17.65 -97.29
N HIS A 4 8.32 17.71 -96.55
CA HIS A 4 8.89 18.84 -95.77
C HIS A 4 8.38 18.98 -94.32
N ARG A 5 9.21 18.64 -93.37
CA ARG A 5 10.25 19.43 -92.70
C ARG A 5 9.67 20.66 -91.95
N HIS A 6 9.84 20.74 -90.69
CA HIS A 6 10.78 21.69 -90.09
C HIS A 6 11.11 21.37 -88.64
N LEU A 7 12.33 21.60 -88.37
CA LEU A 7 13.12 21.40 -87.19
C LEU A 7 12.91 22.55 -86.15
N ASP A 8 13.33 22.22 -84.94
CA ASP A 8 13.89 23.12 -83.94
C ASP A 8 12.94 23.89 -83.04
N GLN A 9 12.94 23.56 -81.77
CA GLN A 9 13.69 24.35 -80.79
C GLN A 9 13.65 23.65 -79.43
N VAL A 10 14.82 23.39 -78.91
CA VAL A 10 15.11 22.89 -77.58
C VAL A 10 15.10 24.05 -76.63
N GLY A 11 14.19 24.05 -75.66
CA GLY A 11 14.17 24.96 -74.49
C GLY A 11 14.61 24.24 -73.22
N PRO A 12 15.37 24.86 -72.32
CA PRO A 12 16.02 24.18 -71.20
C PRO A 12 15.07 23.76 -70.07
N LEU A 13 15.27 22.52 -69.61
CA LEU A 13 14.66 21.93 -68.45
C LEU A 13 15.15 22.62 -67.16
N THR A 14 14.29 23.42 -66.54
CA THR A 14 14.53 23.87 -65.16
C THR A 14 13.93 22.87 -64.19
N SER A 15 14.78 22.13 -63.52
CA SER A 15 14.38 21.20 -62.46
C SER A 15 13.85 21.95 -61.22
N PRO A 16 12.69 21.63 -60.70
CA PRO A 16 12.35 22.03 -59.34
C PRO A 16 13.04 21.06 -58.37
N HIS A 17 13.88 21.62 -57.53
CA HIS A 17 14.51 20.94 -56.39
C HIS A 17 13.43 20.36 -55.46
N PHE A 18 13.28 19.06 -55.51
CA PHE A 18 12.52 18.31 -54.49
C PHE A 18 13.34 18.30 -53.19
N ARG A 19 13.08 19.27 -52.32
CA ARG A 19 13.62 19.25 -50.96
C ARG A 19 12.90 18.17 -50.18
N LEU A 20 13.57 17.03 -50.05
CA LEU A 20 13.18 15.95 -49.16
C LEU A 20 13.35 16.44 -47.70
N VAL A 21 12.26 16.90 -47.05
CA VAL A 21 12.24 17.21 -45.64
C VAL A 21 12.14 15.88 -44.90
N LEU A 22 13.27 15.37 -44.42
CA LEU A 22 13.35 14.27 -43.48
C LEU A 22 12.85 14.78 -42.12
N LEU A 23 11.58 14.56 -41.83
CA LEU A 23 11.01 14.65 -40.47
C LEU A 23 11.60 13.51 -39.65
N ALA A 24 12.68 13.78 -38.91
CA ALA A 24 13.17 12.92 -37.86
C ALA A 24 12.15 12.93 -36.71
N ALA A 25 11.26 11.95 -36.69
CA ALA A 25 10.41 11.68 -35.55
C ALA A 25 11.29 11.12 -34.41
N SER A 26 11.75 11.99 -33.52
CA SER A 26 12.39 11.60 -32.27
C SER A 26 11.38 10.88 -31.42
N LEU A 27 11.37 9.56 -31.44
CA LEU A 27 10.69 8.71 -30.47
C LEU A 27 11.38 8.94 -29.11
N LEU A 28 10.81 9.82 -28.29
CA LEU A 28 11.13 9.90 -26.87
C LEU A 28 10.65 8.59 -26.23
N VAL A 29 11.54 7.59 -26.19
CA VAL A 29 11.37 6.42 -25.34
C VAL A 29 11.51 6.92 -23.91
N THR A 30 10.40 7.25 -23.28
CA THR A 30 10.34 7.42 -21.83
C THR A 30 10.60 6.04 -21.21
N THR A 31 11.86 5.77 -20.86
CA THR A 31 12.22 4.68 -19.97
C THR A 31 11.60 5.02 -18.62
N GLY A 32 10.38 4.58 -18.42
CA GLY A 32 9.77 4.55 -17.10
C GLY A 32 10.66 3.68 -16.23
N SER A 33 11.45 4.30 -15.36
CA SER A 33 12.12 3.60 -14.27
C SER A 33 11.02 2.87 -13.52
N ALA A 34 11.03 1.54 -13.59
CA ALA A 34 10.27 0.72 -12.65
C ALA A 34 10.85 1.06 -11.27
N GLN A 35 10.26 2.08 -10.63
CA GLN A 35 10.54 2.38 -9.24
C GLN A 35 10.13 1.11 -8.51
N ASN A 36 11.07 0.56 -7.75
CA ASN A 36 10.83 -0.59 -6.90
C ASN A 36 9.84 -0.12 -5.83
N GLU A 37 8.54 -0.19 -6.16
CA GLU A 37 7.48 0.30 -5.28
C GLU A 37 7.57 -0.48 -3.98
N ASP A 38 7.65 0.26 -2.87
CA ASP A 38 7.63 -0.33 -1.54
C ASP A 38 6.36 -1.18 -1.37
N PRO A 39 6.48 -2.52 -1.23
CA PRO A 39 5.32 -3.40 -1.15
C PRO A 39 4.46 -3.15 0.10
N LEU A 40 4.97 -2.35 1.04
CA LEU A 40 4.26 -1.96 2.26
C LEU A 40 3.59 -0.59 2.13
N ALA A 41 3.86 0.19 1.07
CA ALA A 41 3.36 1.56 0.92
C ALA A 41 1.84 1.68 1.08
N ALA A 42 1.07 0.77 0.46
CA ALA A 42 -0.39 0.78 0.51
C ALA A 42 -0.98 0.60 1.93
N ARG A 43 -0.19 0.07 2.88
CA ARG A 43 -0.56 -0.16 4.29
C ARG A 43 0.38 0.54 5.25
N SER A 44 0.99 1.63 4.79
CA SER A 44 1.79 2.55 5.58
C SER A 44 1.09 3.88 5.76
N LYS A 45 1.31 4.54 6.88
CA LYS A 45 0.98 5.94 7.16
C LYS A 45 2.26 6.70 7.46
N GLY A 46 2.32 7.99 7.10
CA GLY A 46 3.50 8.84 7.29
C GLY A 46 4.49 8.79 6.15
N ALA A 47 5.49 9.64 6.22
CA ALA A 47 6.51 9.77 5.19
C ALA A 47 7.41 8.53 5.13
N SER A 48 7.78 8.09 3.93
CA SER A 48 8.75 6.99 3.75
C SER A 48 10.14 7.35 4.27
N SER A 49 10.44 8.65 4.36
CA SER A 49 11.69 9.21 4.92
C SER A 49 11.64 9.49 6.42
N ALA A 50 10.56 9.13 7.13
CA ALA A 50 10.48 9.31 8.57
C ALA A 50 11.63 8.57 9.27
N PRO A 51 12.29 9.20 10.26
CA PRO A 51 13.47 8.63 10.91
C PRO A 51 13.18 7.36 11.73
N VAL A 52 11.93 7.13 12.11
CA VAL A 52 11.50 5.94 12.87
C VAL A 52 10.43 5.20 12.09
N THR A 53 10.54 3.87 12.00
CA THR A 53 9.49 3.01 11.44
C THR A 53 8.94 2.09 12.52
N VAL A 54 7.62 2.08 12.67
CA VAL A 54 6.87 1.14 13.51
C VAL A 54 6.19 0.11 12.62
N TYR A 55 6.47 -1.17 12.87
CA TYR A 55 5.72 -2.28 12.26
C TYR A 55 4.74 -2.82 13.29
N GLU A 56 3.46 -2.54 13.09
CA GLU A 56 2.36 -3.09 13.91
C GLU A 56 1.94 -4.44 13.34
N MET A 57 2.19 -5.51 14.08
CA MET A 57 1.78 -6.87 13.77
C MET A 57 0.44 -7.14 14.44
N ALA A 58 -0.63 -7.19 13.65
CA ALA A 58 -1.97 -7.17 14.19
C ALA A 58 -2.93 -8.14 13.48
N ASP A 59 -4.01 -8.44 14.18
CA ASP A 59 -5.10 -9.33 13.76
C ASP A 59 -6.41 -8.57 13.81
N PHE A 60 -7.11 -8.48 12.69
CA PHE A 60 -8.37 -7.74 12.61
C PHE A 60 -9.47 -8.27 13.54
N GLN A 61 -9.41 -9.55 13.93
CA GLN A 61 -10.40 -10.13 14.85
C GLN A 61 -9.98 -10.02 16.33
N CYS A 62 -8.73 -9.64 16.63
CA CYS A 62 -8.24 -9.51 18.00
C CYS A 62 -8.87 -8.30 18.70
N PRO A 63 -9.52 -8.51 19.89
CA PRO A 63 -10.12 -7.40 20.64
C PRO A 63 -9.09 -6.38 21.15
N ALA A 64 -7.88 -6.82 21.50
CA ALA A 64 -6.82 -5.93 21.94
C ALA A 64 -6.29 -5.05 20.79
N CYS A 65 -6.21 -5.58 19.57
CA CYS A 65 -5.88 -4.80 18.37
C CYS A 65 -6.97 -3.75 18.09
N ARG A 66 -8.25 -4.13 18.22
CA ARG A 66 -9.35 -3.18 18.09
C ARG A 66 -9.22 -2.04 19.10
N LEU A 67 -9.00 -2.36 20.37
CA LEU A 67 -8.88 -1.35 21.42
C LEU A 67 -7.74 -0.38 21.09
N PHE A 68 -6.57 -0.89 20.74
CA PHE A 68 -5.44 -0.06 20.33
C PHE A 68 -5.76 0.81 19.11
N SER A 69 -6.29 0.23 18.06
CA SER A 69 -6.60 0.92 16.80
C SER A 69 -7.64 2.05 16.97
N VAL A 70 -8.63 1.84 17.87
CA VAL A 70 -9.72 2.81 18.03
C VAL A 70 -9.37 3.89 19.05
N THR A 71 -8.58 3.58 20.09
CA THR A 71 -8.35 4.51 21.21
C THR A 71 -6.95 5.11 21.26
N VAL A 72 -5.91 4.35 20.91
CA VAL A 72 -4.50 4.77 21.06
C VAL A 72 -3.92 5.27 19.75
N LEU A 73 -4.06 4.48 18.68
CA LEU A 73 -3.45 4.79 17.38
C LEU A 73 -3.82 6.17 16.83
N PRO A 74 -5.08 6.67 16.92
CA PRO A 74 -5.43 8.00 16.42
C PRO A 74 -4.70 9.15 17.14
N ILE A 75 -4.29 8.93 18.39
CA ILE A 75 -3.52 9.90 19.17
C ILE A 75 -2.07 9.90 18.65
N LEU A 76 -1.47 8.71 18.53
CA LEU A 76 -0.10 8.55 18.03
C LEU A 76 0.05 9.01 16.57
N GLU A 77 -0.99 8.83 15.75
CA GLU A 77 -0.99 9.36 14.39
C GLU A 77 -0.83 10.88 14.34
N ARG A 78 -1.58 11.60 15.17
CA ARG A 78 -1.48 13.07 15.24
C ARG A 78 -0.13 13.54 15.75
N GLU A 79 0.42 12.84 16.74
CA GLU A 79 1.63 13.27 17.45
C GLU A 79 2.92 12.89 16.72
N TYR A 80 2.93 11.77 16.00
CA TYR A 80 4.15 11.21 15.42
C TYR A 80 4.09 11.02 13.91
N VAL A 81 2.97 10.52 13.38
CA VAL A 81 2.86 10.21 11.94
C VAL A 81 2.65 11.48 11.14
N GLN A 82 1.68 12.32 11.53
CA GLN A 82 1.39 13.59 10.84
C GLN A 82 2.49 14.62 11.00
N THR A 83 3.31 14.51 12.04
CA THR A 83 4.49 15.36 12.27
C THR A 83 5.75 14.88 11.54
N GLY A 84 5.67 13.78 10.78
CA GLY A 84 6.78 13.23 10.01
C GLY A 84 7.85 12.50 10.85
N LYS A 85 7.63 12.30 12.14
CA LYS A 85 8.57 11.60 13.03
C LYS A 85 8.57 10.09 12.83
N VAL A 86 7.39 9.52 12.51
CA VAL A 86 7.16 8.09 12.44
C VAL A 86 6.45 7.70 11.15
N ARG A 87 6.95 6.64 10.52
CA ARG A 87 6.23 5.84 9.55
C ARG A 87 5.59 4.66 10.24
N TRP A 88 4.28 4.49 10.13
CA TRP A 88 3.51 3.40 10.71
C TRP A 88 3.11 2.40 9.64
N VAL A 89 3.47 1.12 9.81
CA VAL A 89 3.25 0.05 8.84
C VAL A 89 2.44 -1.06 9.47
N PHE A 90 1.34 -1.45 8.86
CA PHE A 90 0.54 -2.59 9.30
C PHE A 90 1.07 -3.91 8.71
N ILE A 91 1.25 -4.92 9.55
CA ILE A 91 1.68 -6.28 9.20
C ILE A 91 0.61 -7.27 9.67
N ASN A 92 0.13 -8.12 8.78
CA ASN A 92 -0.87 -9.11 9.13
C ASN A 92 -0.27 -10.24 9.99
N LEU A 93 -0.85 -10.46 11.16
CA LEU A 93 -0.53 -11.60 12.03
C LEU A 93 -1.83 -12.27 12.50
N PRO A 94 -2.56 -12.96 11.60
CA PRO A 94 -3.82 -13.61 11.95
C PRO A 94 -3.57 -14.83 12.83
N LEU A 95 -4.08 -14.82 14.07
CA LEU A 95 -3.98 -15.90 15.04
C LEU A 95 -5.14 -16.90 14.84
N THR A 96 -5.11 -17.65 13.76
CA THR A 96 -6.24 -18.47 13.27
C THR A 96 -6.76 -19.52 14.23
N SER A 97 -5.93 -19.98 15.17
CA SER A 97 -6.36 -20.90 16.25
C SER A 97 -7.28 -20.25 17.26
N LEU A 98 -7.22 -18.92 17.41
CA LEU A 98 -8.06 -18.13 18.33
C LEU A 98 -9.14 -17.35 17.57
N HIS A 99 -8.85 -16.95 16.35
CA HIS A 99 -9.61 -15.99 15.57
C HIS A 99 -9.94 -16.57 14.16
N PRO A 100 -11.01 -17.36 14.03
CA PRO A 100 -11.31 -18.10 12.80
C PRO A 100 -11.63 -17.20 11.60
N ASN A 101 -12.03 -15.95 11.84
CA ASN A 101 -12.37 -14.99 10.78
C ASN A 101 -11.22 -14.01 10.45
N ALA A 102 -10.07 -14.10 11.12
CA ALA A 102 -8.95 -13.19 10.96
C ALA A 102 -8.42 -13.13 9.51
N ILE A 103 -8.26 -14.30 8.88
CA ILE A 103 -7.81 -14.38 7.47
C ILE A 103 -8.81 -13.69 6.54
N ALA A 104 -10.11 -13.95 6.72
CA ALA A 104 -11.12 -13.35 5.83
C ALA A 104 -11.15 -11.81 5.92
N ALA A 105 -10.95 -11.26 7.13
CA ALA A 105 -10.85 -9.82 7.34
C ALA A 105 -9.56 -9.26 6.75
N ALA A 106 -8.43 -9.94 6.94
CA ALA A 106 -7.14 -9.56 6.35
C ALA A 106 -7.19 -9.55 4.81
N GLU A 107 -7.81 -10.57 4.17
CA GLU A 107 -8.00 -10.62 2.73
C GLU A 107 -8.79 -9.42 2.20
N VAL A 108 -9.87 -9.03 2.90
CA VAL A 108 -10.67 -7.88 2.52
C VAL A 108 -9.86 -6.58 2.64
N ALA A 109 -9.10 -6.40 3.72
CA ALA A 109 -8.24 -5.23 3.91
C ALA A 109 -7.11 -5.16 2.87
N MET A 110 -6.47 -6.29 2.54
CA MET A 110 -5.42 -6.35 1.53
C MET A 110 -5.95 -6.12 0.12
N CYS A 111 -7.14 -6.63 -0.21
CA CYS A 111 -7.81 -6.30 -1.47
C CYS A 111 -8.23 -4.82 -1.54
N ALA A 112 -8.59 -4.20 -0.42
CA ALA A 112 -8.83 -2.76 -0.33
C ALA A 112 -7.53 -1.96 -0.54
N ALA A 113 -6.38 -2.48 -0.07
CA ALA A 113 -5.07 -1.89 -0.30
C ALA A 113 -4.75 -1.75 -1.80
N ARG A 114 -5.15 -2.73 -2.63
CA ARG A 114 -5.01 -2.69 -4.10
C ARG A 114 -5.79 -1.53 -4.76
N GLN A 115 -6.69 -0.91 -3.99
CA GLN A 115 -7.51 0.22 -4.42
C GLN A 115 -7.16 1.51 -3.67
N GLY A 116 -6.05 1.56 -2.91
CA GLY A 116 -5.66 2.69 -2.07
C GLY A 116 -6.64 2.95 -0.90
N ARG A 117 -7.35 1.90 -0.46
CA ARG A 117 -8.38 1.97 0.58
C ARG A 117 -8.08 1.11 1.80
N PHE A 118 -6.79 0.79 2.03
CA PHE A 118 -6.40 -0.02 3.18
C PHE A 118 -6.86 0.61 4.50
N TRP A 119 -6.42 1.83 4.80
CA TRP A 119 -6.67 2.47 6.10
C TRP A 119 -8.15 2.77 6.37
N PRO A 120 -8.94 3.31 5.43
CA PRO A 120 -10.38 3.43 5.63
C PRO A 120 -11.06 2.10 5.91
N THR A 121 -10.61 1.01 5.29
CA THR A 121 -11.15 -0.34 5.52
C THR A 121 -10.68 -0.90 6.86
N HIS A 122 -9.41 -0.72 7.21
CA HIS A 122 -8.83 -1.07 8.50
C HIS A 122 -9.64 -0.47 9.65
N ASP A 123 -9.86 0.84 9.62
CA ASP A 123 -10.59 1.55 10.67
C ASP A 123 -12.04 1.05 10.76
N ALA A 124 -12.71 0.87 9.62
CA ALA A 124 -14.07 0.36 9.59
C ALA A 124 -14.20 -1.09 10.08
N LEU A 125 -13.22 -1.96 9.78
CA LEU A 125 -13.20 -3.34 10.27
C LEU A 125 -13.08 -3.41 11.78
N TYR A 126 -12.21 -2.58 12.39
CA TYR A 126 -12.07 -2.54 13.84
C TYR A 126 -13.28 -1.87 14.52
N GLN A 127 -13.78 -0.76 14.00
CA GLN A 127 -14.96 -0.07 14.55
C GLN A 127 -16.20 -0.97 14.56
N GLN A 128 -16.37 -1.78 13.53
CA GLN A 128 -17.52 -2.68 13.36
C GLN A 128 -17.16 -4.15 13.65
N GLN A 129 -16.12 -4.40 14.48
CA GLN A 129 -15.65 -5.77 14.76
C GLN A 129 -16.76 -6.67 15.32
N ASP A 130 -17.64 -6.15 16.14
CA ASP A 130 -18.76 -6.91 16.73
C ASP A 130 -19.77 -7.40 15.68
N ASP A 131 -19.88 -6.71 14.54
CA ASP A 131 -20.82 -7.04 13.45
C ASP A 131 -20.37 -8.25 12.62
N TRP A 132 -19.10 -8.66 12.70
CA TRP A 132 -18.56 -9.71 11.84
C TRP A 132 -17.71 -10.76 12.56
N ALA A 133 -17.06 -10.41 13.67
CA ALA A 133 -16.05 -11.27 14.30
C ALA A 133 -16.60 -12.63 14.75
N LYS A 134 -17.87 -12.69 15.15
CA LYS A 134 -18.53 -13.91 15.65
C LYS A 134 -19.41 -14.63 14.61
N LEU A 135 -19.45 -14.13 13.37
CA LEU A 135 -20.27 -14.74 12.33
C LEU A 135 -19.64 -16.04 11.82
N ALA A 136 -20.45 -17.07 11.61
CA ALA A 136 -20.01 -18.31 10.97
C ALA A 136 -19.60 -18.08 9.49
N LYS A 137 -20.17 -17.07 8.83
CA LYS A 137 -19.88 -16.70 7.43
C LYS A 137 -19.72 -15.18 7.31
N PRO A 138 -18.56 -14.61 7.69
CA PRO A 138 -18.38 -13.16 7.79
C PRO A 138 -18.27 -12.44 6.45
N ARG A 139 -17.98 -13.15 5.35
CA ARG A 139 -17.62 -12.56 4.05
C ARG A 139 -18.59 -11.47 3.57
N THR A 140 -19.89 -11.68 3.70
CA THR A 140 -20.91 -10.69 3.27
C THR A 140 -20.83 -9.42 4.11
N ALA A 141 -20.66 -9.54 5.43
CA ALA A 141 -20.51 -8.40 6.32
C ALA A 141 -19.22 -7.64 6.04
N LEU A 142 -18.08 -8.33 5.90
CA LEU A 142 -16.78 -7.75 5.60
C LEU A 142 -16.77 -6.99 4.26
N VAL A 143 -17.35 -7.57 3.20
CA VAL A 143 -17.48 -6.91 1.89
C VAL A 143 -18.33 -5.64 2.00
N ARG A 144 -19.43 -5.66 2.76
CA ARG A 144 -20.27 -4.48 2.98
C ARG A 144 -19.54 -3.38 3.75
N ILE A 145 -18.75 -3.74 4.75
CA ILE A 145 -17.91 -2.81 5.51
C ILE A 145 -16.91 -2.12 4.57
N ALA A 146 -16.18 -2.90 3.77
CA ALA A 146 -15.22 -2.36 2.82
C ALA A 146 -15.87 -1.44 1.77
N GLN A 147 -17.07 -1.78 1.27
CA GLN A 147 -17.81 -0.92 0.35
C GLN A 147 -18.15 0.44 0.99
N ARG A 148 -18.57 0.46 2.26
CA ARG A 148 -18.83 1.71 2.99
C ARG A 148 -17.55 2.52 3.21
N ALA A 149 -16.39 1.87 3.26
CA ALA A 149 -15.07 2.51 3.29
C ALA A 149 -14.57 2.98 1.91
N GLY A 150 -15.42 2.92 0.87
CA GLY A 150 -15.14 3.43 -0.47
C GLY A 150 -14.44 2.44 -1.40
N VAL A 151 -14.48 1.14 -1.09
CA VAL A 151 -13.92 0.08 -1.94
C VAL A 151 -14.91 -0.29 -3.04
N ASP A 152 -14.46 -0.35 -4.30
CA ASP A 152 -15.24 -0.87 -5.42
C ASP A 152 -15.51 -2.36 -5.21
N ARG A 153 -16.80 -2.72 -5.23
CA ARG A 153 -17.26 -4.08 -4.95
C ARG A 153 -16.77 -5.09 -5.99
N ALA A 154 -16.80 -4.74 -7.27
CA ALA A 154 -16.47 -5.66 -8.35
C ALA A 154 -14.97 -6.01 -8.30
N LYS A 155 -14.12 -4.99 -8.13
CA LYS A 155 -12.67 -5.16 -7.95
C LYS A 155 -12.34 -5.94 -6.68
N LEU A 156 -13.04 -5.66 -5.56
CA LEU A 156 -12.88 -6.39 -4.31
C LEU A 156 -13.18 -7.88 -4.49
N LEU A 157 -14.33 -8.21 -5.09
CA LEU A 157 -14.73 -9.61 -5.31
C LEU A 157 -13.80 -10.32 -6.30
N ALA A 158 -13.26 -9.63 -7.31
CA ALA A 158 -12.27 -10.18 -8.22
C ALA A 158 -10.98 -10.54 -7.48
N CYS A 159 -10.43 -9.63 -6.68
CA CYS A 159 -9.23 -9.83 -5.86
C CYS A 159 -9.41 -10.98 -4.84
N LEU A 160 -10.58 -11.05 -4.19
CA LEU A 160 -10.87 -12.13 -3.25
C LEU A 160 -10.99 -13.52 -3.93
N ARG A 161 -11.30 -13.58 -5.23
CA ARG A 161 -11.35 -14.84 -5.99
C ARG A 161 -10.00 -15.29 -6.48
N ASP A 162 -9.11 -14.35 -6.87
CA ASP A 162 -7.77 -14.70 -7.36
C ASP A 162 -6.84 -15.23 -6.25
N GLY A 163 -7.12 -14.89 -4.99
CA GLY A 163 -6.41 -15.40 -3.82
C GLY A 163 -4.96 -14.90 -3.67
N SER A 164 -4.51 -13.96 -4.49
CA SER A 164 -3.12 -13.48 -4.48
C SER A 164 -2.70 -12.87 -3.15
N VAL A 165 -3.62 -12.13 -2.49
CA VAL A 165 -3.36 -11.47 -1.21
C VAL A 165 -3.14 -12.45 -0.05
N ARG A 166 -3.63 -13.69 -0.15
CA ARG A 166 -3.41 -14.71 0.89
C ARG A 166 -1.93 -15.02 1.08
N LYS A 167 -1.17 -15.15 0.00
CA LYS A 167 0.28 -15.37 0.06
C LYS A 167 1.00 -14.21 0.74
N GLU A 168 0.55 -12.98 0.52
CA GLU A 168 1.11 -11.81 1.18
C GLU A 168 0.84 -11.82 2.70
N ILE A 169 -0.38 -12.20 3.11
CA ILE A 169 -0.75 -12.35 4.52
C ILE A 169 0.08 -13.45 5.19
N GLU A 170 0.28 -14.58 4.52
CA GLU A 170 1.11 -15.68 5.01
C GLU A 170 2.59 -15.27 5.17
N LEU A 171 3.14 -14.50 4.21
CA LEU A 171 4.49 -13.94 4.30
C LEU A 171 4.62 -12.95 5.45
N ASP A 172 3.61 -12.12 5.69
CA ASP A 172 3.57 -11.22 6.84
C ASP A 172 3.60 -11.99 8.15
N ALA A 173 2.73 -12.98 8.31
CA ALA A 173 2.67 -13.81 9.51
C ALA A 173 4.00 -14.54 9.77
N GLN A 174 4.64 -15.06 8.71
CA GLN A 174 5.96 -15.68 8.82
C GLN A 174 7.05 -14.69 9.25
N ARG A 175 7.04 -13.46 8.71
CA ARG A 175 8.00 -12.42 9.09
C ARG A 175 7.79 -11.98 10.53
N ALA A 176 6.53 -11.77 10.93
CA ALA A 176 6.16 -11.45 12.30
C ALA A 176 6.63 -12.55 13.29
N SER A 177 6.36 -13.80 12.98
CA SER A 177 6.82 -14.93 13.80
C SER A 177 8.35 -15.00 13.91
N ARG A 178 9.08 -14.76 12.81
CA ARG A 178 10.55 -14.71 12.84
C ARG A 178 11.11 -13.55 13.66
N SER A 179 10.38 -12.45 13.79
CA SER A 179 10.75 -11.35 14.70
C SER A 179 10.44 -11.61 16.17
N GLY A 180 9.86 -12.78 16.49
CA GLY A 180 9.49 -13.18 17.86
C GLY A 180 8.07 -12.76 18.26
N ALA A 181 7.25 -12.22 17.35
CA ALA A 181 5.87 -11.87 17.65
C ALA A 181 4.98 -13.12 17.71
N HIS A 182 4.40 -13.39 18.89
CA HIS A 182 3.51 -14.52 19.14
C HIS A 182 2.14 -14.10 19.70
N ALA A 183 1.94 -12.79 19.86
CA ALA A 183 0.70 -12.19 20.34
C ALA A 183 0.36 -10.95 19.51
N THR A 184 -0.91 -10.52 19.55
CA THR A 184 -1.38 -9.32 18.84
C THR A 184 -2.10 -8.35 19.78
N PRO A 185 -1.88 -7.03 19.60
CA PRO A 185 -0.89 -6.47 18.70
C PRO A 185 0.53 -6.64 19.24
N SER A 186 1.53 -6.69 18.32
CA SER A 186 2.93 -6.56 18.63
C SER A 186 3.53 -5.45 17.78
N PHE A 187 4.56 -4.76 18.30
CA PHE A 187 5.18 -3.62 17.61
C PHE A 187 6.68 -3.85 17.53
N TYR A 188 7.21 -3.88 16.31
CA TYR A 188 8.65 -3.92 16.08
C TYR A 188 9.14 -2.52 15.73
N ILE A 189 10.08 -2.00 16.53
CA ILE A 189 10.59 -0.64 16.42
C ILE A 189 12.11 -0.70 16.59
N GLU A 190 12.87 -0.37 15.53
CA GLU A 190 14.34 -0.25 15.56
C GLU A 190 15.05 -1.42 16.28
N GLY A 191 14.66 -2.65 16.00
CA GLY A 191 15.27 -3.84 16.59
C GLY A 191 14.65 -4.30 17.93
N GLY A 192 13.78 -3.50 18.52
CA GLY A 192 13.03 -3.85 19.72
C GLY A 192 11.63 -4.39 19.41
N LEU A 193 11.18 -5.39 20.15
CA LEU A 193 9.84 -5.96 20.05
C LEU A 193 9.05 -5.69 21.33
N LEU A 194 7.91 -5.01 21.18
CA LEU A 194 6.91 -4.84 22.24
C LEU A 194 5.72 -5.74 21.92
N GLN A 195 5.24 -6.51 22.90
CA GLN A 195 4.07 -7.38 22.71
C GLN A 195 2.94 -6.93 23.63
N GLY A 196 1.72 -6.98 23.10
CA GLY A 196 0.51 -6.53 23.78
C GLY A 196 0.16 -5.08 23.49
N ALA A 197 -1.14 -4.77 23.64
CA ALA A 197 -1.66 -3.41 23.44
C ALA A 197 -1.42 -2.56 24.68
N PRO A 198 -0.76 -1.40 24.56
CA PRO A 198 -0.89 -0.38 25.59
C PRO A 198 -2.34 0.15 25.60
N TYR A 199 -2.92 0.27 26.78
CA TYR A 199 -4.28 0.80 26.95
C TYR A 199 -4.35 2.33 26.90
N THR A 200 -3.18 2.99 27.03
CA THR A 200 -2.99 4.43 26.91
C THR A 200 -1.84 4.74 25.97
N PRO A 201 -1.73 5.94 25.40
CA PRO A 201 -0.65 6.28 24.49
C PRO A 201 0.73 6.42 25.16
N ASP A 202 0.79 6.66 26.47
CA ASP A 202 2.03 7.03 27.17
C ASP A 202 3.17 6.01 27.06
N PRO A 203 2.94 4.69 27.20
CA PRO A 203 4.02 3.73 27.02
C PRO A 203 4.63 3.79 25.62
N MET A 204 3.79 3.98 24.60
CA MET A 204 4.26 4.09 23.21
C MET A 204 4.96 5.43 22.96
N ARG A 205 4.47 6.55 23.52
CA ARG A 205 5.13 7.86 23.47
C ARG A 205 6.55 7.76 24.00
N HIS A 206 6.72 7.16 25.18
CA HIS A 206 8.05 7.01 25.80
C HIS A 206 9.04 6.27 24.88
N VAL A 207 8.60 5.18 24.25
CA VAL A 207 9.43 4.42 23.31
C VAL A 207 9.75 5.25 22.07
N LEU A 208 8.73 5.86 21.46
CA LEU A 208 8.88 6.62 20.22
C LEU A 208 9.75 7.86 20.40
N ASP A 209 9.61 8.58 21.51
CA ASP A 209 10.44 9.75 21.83
C ASP A 209 11.90 9.34 22.03
N SER A 210 12.14 8.24 22.75
CA SER A 210 13.49 7.72 23.00
C SER A 210 14.19 7.31 21.69
N VAL A 211 13.48 6.54 20.85
CA VAL A 211 14.02 6.07 19.56
C VAL A 211 14.23 7.24 18.61
N TYR A 212 13.28 8.17 18.53
CA TYR A 212 13.38 9.35 17.68
C TYR A 212 14.59 10.21 18.05
N ALA A 213 14.83 10.44 19.36
CA ALA A 213 15.97 11.20 19.84
C ALA A 213 17.32 10.55 19.49
N VAL A 214 17.40 9.21 19.49
CA VAL A 214 18.62 8.47 19.09
C VAL A 214 18.83 8.59 17.58
N ARG A 215 17.78 8.36 16.77
CA ARG A 215 17.88 8.39 15.31
C ARG A 215 18.25 9.76 14.77
N THR A 216 17.70 10.82 15.34
CA THR A 216 17.97 12.20 14.87
C THR A 216 19.36 12.70 15.29
N ARG A 217 19.90 12.23 16.43
CA ARG A 217 21.30 12.53 16.82
C ARG A 217 22.33 11.81 15.94
N ALA A 218 22.05 10.59 15.54
CA ALA A 218 22.96 9.81 14.67
C ALA A 218 23.02 10.34 13.22
N SER A 219 22.13 11.25 12.84
CA SER A 219 22.04 11.85 11.49
C SER A 219 22.68 13.25 11.42
N GLN A 220 23.18 13.77 12.53
CA GLN A 220 23.96 15.02 12.64
C GLN A 220 25.47 14.74 12.65
#